data_9b1796a4ae1a694f95f01b96eebc6dc9
#
_entry.id   9b1796a4ae1a694f95f01b96eebc6dc9
#
_cell.length_a   1.000
_cell.length_b   1.000
_cell.length_c   1.000
_cell.angle_alpha   90.00
_cell.angle_beta   90.00
_cell.angle_gamma   90.00
#
_symmetry.space_group_name_H-M   'P 1'
#
loop_
_entity.id
_entity.type
_entity.pdbx_description
1 polymer ?
#
loop_
_entity_poly.entity_id
_entity_poly.type
_entity_poly.pdbx_seq_one_letter_code
_entity_poly.pdbx_strand_id
1 'polypeptide(L)'
;LMGNASLNEANVTHTIMSAGAMVAGGLAFTIPGAWMLGYADQISWLDMFIVALAGTILGLLATALIHRHFIVDAALEFPTGNAAAQTLRATEAGGKTGKQLFGSMAIAGIYSVLRDALGVVPSMLCTLNIPGVTFAIYNSPMLLSIGFLVGFAPVAFWFAGALLGN
;
A
#
# COMPACT_ATOMS: atom_id res chain seq x y z
N LEU A 1 -8.47 -17.39 7.26
CA LEU A 1 -8.00 -18.06 6.05
C LEU A 1 -7.07 -19.25 6.33
N MET A 2 -6.44 -19.32 7.47
CA MET A 2 -5.63 -20.47 7.91
C MET A 2 -6.35 -21.08 9.10
N GLY A 3 -7.13 -22.13 8.87
CA GLY A 3 -8.15 -22.66 9.78
C GLY A 3 -7.74 -23.02 11.23
N ASN A 4 -6.46 -23.10 11.57
CA ASN A 4 -5.93 -23.37 12.91
C ASN A 4 -4.58 -22.69 13.18
N ALA A 5 -4.23 -21.67 12.42
CA ALA A 5 -2.97 -20.95 12.64
C ALA A 5 -3.05 -20.08 13.90
N SER A 6 -2.01 -20.10 14.71
CA SER A 6 -1.88 -19.19 15.84
C SER A 6 -1.70 -17.74 15.37
N LEU A 7 -2.01 -16.75 16.22
CA LEU A 7 -1.82 -15.33 15.93
C LEU A 7 -0.37 -15.03 15.50
N ASN A 8 0.61 -15.69 16.13
CA ASN A 8 2.02 -15.51 15.79
C ASN A 8 2.35 -16.03 14.37
N GLU A 9 1.82 -17.17 13.98
CA GLU A 9 1.99 -17.70 12.61
C GLU A 9 1.34 -16.81 11.57
N ALA A 10 0.14 -16.32 11.86
CA ALA A 10 -0.55 -15.36 11.01
C ALA A 10 0.23 -14.05 10.84
N ASN A 11 0.82 -13.54 11.92
CA ASN A 11 1.64 -12.33 11.90
C ASN A 11 2.94 -12.53 11.08
N VAL A 12 3.64 -13.64 11.28
CA VAL A 12 4.84 -13.97 10.49
C VAL A 12 4.51 -14.09 9.01
N THR A 13 3.45 -14.81 8.67
CA THR A 13 2.98 -14.96 7.29
C THR A 13 2.64 -13.60 6.67
N HIS A 14 1.89 -12.76 7.39
CA HIS A 14 1.55 -11.41 6.94
C HIS A 14 2.80 -10.55 6.69
N THR A 15 3.79 -10.63 7.56
CA THR A 15 5.06 -9.89 7.44
C THR A 15 5.82 -10.32 6.19
N ILE A 16 5.93 -11.62 5.93
CA ILE A 16 6.60 -12.16 4.73
C ILE A 16 5.86 -11.73 3.46
N MET A 17 4.53 -11.82 3.45
CA MET A 17 3.71 -11.38 2.32
C MET A 17 3.86 -9.88 2.05
N SER A 18 3.89 -9.07 3.10
CA SER A 18 4.08 -7.61 2.99
C SER A 18 5.45 -7.25 2.45
N ALA A 19 6.50 -7.94 2.87
CA ALA A 19 7.85 -7.74 2.34
C ALA A 19 7.90 -8.04 0.82
N GLY A 20 7.33 -9.15 0.39
CA GLY A 20 7.22 -9.50 -1.03
C GLY A 20 6.41 -8.47 -1.83
N ALA A 21 5.30 -8.00 -1.28
CA ALA A 21 4.47 -6.99 -1.91
C ALA A 21 5.19 -5.64 -2.08
N MET A 22 6.02 -5.23 -1.12
CA MET A 22 6.83 -4.00 -1.22
C MET A 22 7.88 -4.09 -2.33
N VAL A 23 8.59 -5.21 -2.45
CA VAL A 23 9.55 -5.43 -3.54
C VAL A 23 8.85 -5.43 -4.89
N ALA A 24 7.74 -6.18 -5.01
CA ALA A 24 6.95 -6.23 -6.24
C ALA A 24 6.38 -4.84 -6.62
N GLY A 25 5.90 -4.07 -5.63
CA GLY A 25 5.44 -2.71 -5.83
C GLY A 25 6.54 -1.78 -6.37
N GLY A 26 7.73 -1.84 -5.78
CA GLY A 26 8.88 -1.07 -6.26
C GLY A 26 9.21 -1.37 -7.73
N LEU A 27 9.27 -2.64 -8.10
CA LEU A 27 9.53 -3.05 -9.48
C LEU A 27 8.40 -2.65 -10.43
N ALA A 28 7.14 -2.77 -10.00
CA ALA A 28 5.97 -2.40 -10.83
C ALA A 28 5.92 -0.91 -11.18
N PHE A 29 6.49 -0.04 -10.36
CA PHE A 29 6.58 1.39 -10.64
C PHE A 29 7.80 1.77 -11.48
N THR A 30 8.91 1.04 -11.36
CA THR A 30 10.17 1.39 -12.03
C THR A 30 10.32 0.76 -13.42
N ILE A 31 9.91 -0.49 -13.59
CA ILE A 31 10.07 -1.23 -14.86
C ILE A 31 9.32 -0.57 -16.02
N PRO A 32 8.04 -0.14 -15.89
CA PRO A 32 7.33 0.51 -16.99
C PRO A 32 8.01 1.79 -17.47
N GLY A 33 8.65 2.54 -16.58
CA GLY A 33 9.43 3.72 -16.92
C GLY A 33 10.60 3.39 -17.87
N ALA A 34 11.31 2.30 -17.60
CA ALA A 34 12.39 1.84 -18.46
C ALA A 34 11.89 1.38 -19.85
N TRP A 35 10.72 0.73 -19.90
CA TRP A 35 10.08 0.32 -21.15
C TRP A 35 9.63 1.53 -21.99
N MET A 36 9.09 2.55 -21.35
CA MET A 36 8.72 3.81 -22.03
C MET A 36 9.93 4.55 -22.62
N LEU A 37 11.11 4.38 -22.02
CA LEU A 37 12.37 4.92 -22.54
C LEU A 37 13.01 4.05 -23.64
N GLY A 38 12.38 2.96 -24.04
CA GLY A 38 12.85 2.08 -25.12
C GLY A 38 13.91 1.06 -24.71
N TYR A 39 14.10 0.82 -23.42
CA TYR A 39 15.07 -0.17 -22.91
C TYR A 39 14.47 -1.55 -22.68
N ALA A 40 13.30 -1.85 -23.20
CA ALA A 40 12.58 -3.11 -22.98
C ALA A 40 13.42 -4.35 -23.31
N ASP A 41 14.12 -4.32 -24.46
CA ASP A 41 14.92 -5.46 -24.96
C ASP A 41 16.30 -5.58 -24.27
N GLN A 42 16.71 -4.56 -23.53
CA GLN A 42 18.02 -4.54 -22.86
C GLN A 42 17.95 -4.99 -21.40
N ILE A 43 16.77 -5.08 -20.81
CA ILE A 43 16.57 -5.46 -19.41
C ILE A 43 16.29 -6.95 -19.34
N SER A 44 17.28 -7.69 -18.81
CA SER A 44 17.14 -9.12 -18.54
C SER A 44 16.40 -9.35 -17.20
N TRP A 45 15.78 -10.52 -17.06
CA TRP A 45 15.21 -10.95 -15.77
C TRP A 45 16.29 -11.00 -14.66
N LEU A 46 17.53 -11.27 -15.03
CA LEU A 46 18.66 -11.32 -14.09
C LEU A 46 18.99 -9.92 -13.55
N ASP A 47 18.95 -8.89 -14.41
CA ASP A 47 19.20 -7.51 -14.01
C ASP A 47 18.11 -7.04 -13.02
N MET A 48 16.85 -7.36 -13.29
CA MET A 48 15.75 -7.09 -12.38
C MET A 48 15.92 -7.78 -11.02
N PHE A 49 16.36 -9.03 -11.02
CA PHE A 49 16.63 -9.78 -9.79
C PHE A 49 17.77 -9.16 -8.98
N ILE A 50 18.89 -8.81 -9.63
CA ILE A 50 20.05 -8.19 -8.96
C ILE A 50 19.66 -6.83 -8.36
N VAL A 51 18.94 -6.01 -9.10
CA VAL A 51 18.46 -4.70 -8.63
C VAL A 51 17.51 -4.85 -7.45
N ALA A 52 16.55 -5.78 -7.51
CA ALA A 52 15.64 -6.08 -6.41
C ALA A 52 16.39 -6.56 -5.16
N LEU A 53 17.37 -7.45 -5.33
CA LEU A 53 18.19 -7.96 -4.23
C LEU A 53 19.02 -6.84 -3.59
N ALA A 54 19.69 -6.03 -4.39
CA ALA A 54 20.50 -4.90 -3.92
C ALA A 54 19.60 -3.88 -3.18
N GLY A 55 18.44 -3.55 -3.74
CA GLY A 55 17.48 -2.66 -3.11
C GLY A 55 16.95 -3.20 -1.77
N THR A 56 16.70 -4.50 -1.69
CA THR A 56 16.27 -5.16 -0.46
C THR A 56 17.36 -5.10 0.62
N ILE A 57 18.60 -5.36 0.27
CA ILE A 57 19.75 -5.29 1.22
C ILE A 57 19.92 -3.85 1.71
N LEU A 58 19.91 -2.87 0.81
CA LEU A 58 20.02 -1.45 1.18
C LEU A 58 18.85 -1.01 2.07
N GLY A 59 17.62 -1.45 1.76
CA GLY A 59 16.44 -1.18 2.56
C GLY A 59 16.54 -1.77 3.97
N LEU A 60 17.04 -2.98 4.11
CA LEU A 60 17.28 -3.61 5.42
C LEU A 60 18.32 -2.85 6.23
N LEU A 61 19.44 -2.45 5.60
CA LEU A 61 20.48 -1.66 6.26
C LEU A 61 19.94 -0.30 6.72
N ALA A 62 19.23 0.41 5.84
CA ALA A 62 18.61 1.69 6.18
C ALA A 62 17.62 1.54 7.33
N THR A 63 16.75 0.52 7.28
CA THR A 63 15.77 0.23 8.34
C THR A 63 16.47 -0.07 9.66
N ALA A 64 17.54 -0.85 9.65
CA ALA A 64 18.31 -1.17 10.86
C ALA A 64 18.92 0.09 11.51
N LEU A 65 19.41 1.03 10.69
CA LEU A 65 19.99 2.30 11.17
C LEU A 65 18.95 3.21 11.82
N ILE A 66 17.77 3.34 11.20
CA ILE A 66 16.75 4.29 11.64
C ILE A 66 15.77 3.68 12.66
N HIS A 67 15.70 2.36 12.76
CA HIS A 67 14.77 1.62 13.63
C HIS A 67 14.80 2.12 15.06
N ARG A 68 16.01 2.22 15.65
CA ARG A 68 16.15 2.62 17.04
C ARG A 68 15.57 4.02 17.29
N HIS A 69 15.92 4.98 16.44
CA HIS A 69 15.48 6.36 16.58
C HIS A 69 13.96 6.51 16.45
N PHE A 70 13.37 5.95 15.37
CA PHE A 70 11.95 6.17 15.08
C PHE A 70 11.01 5.28 15.88
N ILE A 71 11.42 4.06 16.19
CA ILE A 71 10.54 3.09 16.86
C ILE A 71 10.74 3.11 18.38
N VAL A 72 12.00 3.20 18.84
CA VAL A 72 12.30 3.09 20.28
C VAL A 72 12.33 4.47 20.93
N ASP A 73 13.13 5.41 20.39
CA ASP A 73 13.36 6.71 21.04
C ASP A 73 12.22 7.70 20.77
N ALA A 74 11.74 7.81 19.54
CA ALA A 74 10.67 8.72 19.15
C ALA A 74 9.25 8.12 19.34
N ALA A 75 9.15 6.79 19.49
CA ALA A 75 7.90 6.05 19.69
C ALA A 75 6.78 6.48 18.73
N LEU A 76 7.11 6.65 17.44
CA LEU A 76 6.16 7.11 16.44
C LEU A 76 5.03 6.11 16.25
N GLU A 77 3.84 6.62 16.05
CA GLU A 77 2.68 5.80 15.71
C GLU A 77 2.80 5.28 14.26
N PHE A 78 2.52 3.98 14.09
CA PHE A 78 2.48 3.30 12.80
C PHE A 78 1.04 2.92 12.46
N PRO A 79 0.22 3.85 11.92
CA PRO A 79 -1.22 3.65 11.77
C PRO A 79 -1.55 2.44 10.89
N THR A 80 -0.81 2.20 9.81
CA THR A 80 -1.01 1.04 8.93
C THR A 80 -0.64 -0.27 9.61
N GLY A 81 0.44 -0.30 10.40
CA GLY A 81 0.83 -1.46 11.21
C GLY A 81 -0.19 -1.77 12.30
N ASN A 82 -0.70 -0.74 12.97
CA ASN A 82 -1.75 -0.89 13.98
C ASN A 82 -3.05 -1.42 13.35
N ALA A 83 -3.43 -0.95 12.17
CA ALA A 83 -4.60 -1.45 11.45
C ALA A 83 -4.43 -2.93 11.05
N ALA A 84 -3.26 -3.33 10.57
CA ALA A 84 -2.95 -4.73 10.26
C ALA A 84 -3.04 -5.61 11.50
N ALA A 85 -2.47 -5.19 12.63
CA ALA A 85 -2.54 -5.91 13.90
C ALA A 85 -3.99 -6.05 14.40
N GLN A 86 -4.80 -5.00 14.29
CA GLN A 86 -6.22 -5.05 14.65
C GLN A 86 -7.00 -6.00 13.73
N THR A 87 -6.70 -6.02 12.44
CA THR A 87 -7.31 -6.94 11.48
C THR A 87 -7.00 -8.40 11.83
N LEU A 88 -5.75 -8.73 12.17
CA LEU A 88 -5.36 -10.05 12.62
C LEU A 88 -6.09 -10.46 13.91
N ARG A 89 -6.14 -9.58 14.90
CA ARG A 89 -6.87 -9.82 16.15
C ARG A 89 -8.37 -9.98 15.94
N ALA A 90 -8.97 -9.20 15.05
CA ALA A 90 -10.38 -9.29 14.71
C ALA A 90 -10.72 -10.62 14.03
N THR A 91 -9.80 -11.17 13.25
CA THR A 91 -9.95 -12.47 12.59
C THR A 91 -9.93 -13.61 13.62
N GLU A 92 -9.08 -13.50 14.65
CA GLU A 92 -8.99 -14.49 15.74
C GLU A 92 -10.17 -14.38 16.71
N ALA A 93 -10.52 -13.16 17.11
CA ALA A 93 -11.60 -12.92 18.07
C ALA A 93 -12.98 -13.38 17.58
N GLY A 94 -13.20 -13.42 16.27
CA GLY A 94 -14.48 -13.79 15.67
C GLY A 94 -15.65 -12.90 16.13
N GLY A 95 -16.82 -13.47 16.26
CA GLY A 95 -18.00 -12.81 16.83
C GLY A 95 -18.42 -11.53 16.08
N LYS A 96 -18.75 -10.46 16.82
CA LYS A 96 -19.25 -9.18 16.26
C LYS A 96 -18.17 -8.46 15.45
N THR A 97 -16.94 -8.44 15.94
CA THR A 97 -15.80 -7.77 15.28
C THR A 97 -15.42 -8.45 13.97
N GLY A 98 -15.40 -9.80 13.97
CA GLY A 98 -15.20 -10.57 12.74
C GLY A 98 -16.28 -10.31 11.68
N LYS A 99 -17.54 -10.27 12.10
CA LYS A 99 -18.67 -9.95 11.19
C LYS A 99 -18.54 -8.55 10.60
N GLN A 100 -18.12 -7.56 11.37
CA GLN A 100 -17.88 -6.20 10.89
C GLN A 100 -16.72 -6.16 9.87
N LEU A 101 -15.63 -6.86 10.15
CA LEU A 101 -14.47 -6.95 9.23
C LEU A 101 -14.88 -7.57 7.90
N PHE A 102 -15.48 -8.76 7.92
CA PHE A 102 -15.90 -9.43 6.69
C PHE A 102 -17.04 -8.70 5.97
N GLY A 103 -17.95 -8.07 6.71
CA GLY A 103 -19.01 -7.24 6.14
C GLY A 103 -18.47 -6.02 5.40
N SER A 104 -17.55 -5.28 6.00
CA SER A 104 -16.90 -4.13 5.34
C SER A 104 -16.06 -4.54 4.13
N MET A 105 -15.37 -5.69 4.22
CA MET A 105 -14.62 -6.25 3.11
C MET A 105 -15.53 -6.64 1.94
N ALA A 106 -16.69 -7.25 2.22
CA ALA A 106 -17.67 -7.60 1.20
C ALA A 106 -18.24 -6.34 0.51
N ILE A 107 -18.59 -5.30 1.28
CA ILE A 107 -19.08 -4.03 0.73
C ILE A 107 -18.02 -3.39 -0.16
N ALA A 108 -16.78 -3.30 0.33
CA ALA A 108 -15.67 -2.76 -0.44
C ALA A 108 -15.38 -3.58 -1.71
N GLY A 109 -15.49 -4.91 -1.64
CA GLY A 109 -15.36 -5.80 -2.78
C GLY A 109 -16.43 -5.59 -3.84
N ILE A 110 -17.69 -5.49 -3.42
CA ILE A 110 -18.82 -5.20 -4.32
C ILE A 110 -18.60 -3.83 -4.99
N TYR A 111 -18.21 -2.83 -4.21
CA TYR A 111 -17.92 -1.50 -4.75
C TYR A 111 -16.80 -1.53 -5.78
N SER A 112 -15.71 -2.26 -5.53
CA SER A 112 -14.60 -2.41 -6.48
C SER A 112 -15.04 -3.10 -7.77
N VAL A 113 -15.88 -4.13 -7.68
CA VAL A 113 -16.44 -4.80 -8.86
C VAL A 113 -17.32 -3.84 -9.68
N LEU A 114 -18.18 -3.06 -9.04
CA LEU A 114 -19.02 -2.05 -9.71
C LEU A 114 -18.20 -0.98 -10.41
N ARG A 115 -17.07 -0.59 -9.81
CA ARG A 115 -16.18 0.44 -10.37
C ARG A 115 -15.29 -0.10 -11.47
N ASP A 116 -14.58 -1.20 -11.21
CA ASP A 116 -13.47 -1.68 -12.06
C ASP A 116 -13.94 -2.67 -13.13
N ALA A 117 -14.87 -3.57 -12.80
CA ALA A 117 -15.35 -4.59 -13.72
C ALA A 117 -16.55 -4.14 -14.53
N LEU A 118 -17.50 -3.46 -13.91
CA LEU A 118 -18.74 -3.04 -14.56
C LEU A 118 -18.71 -1.58 -15.07
N GLY A 119 -17.75 -0.76 -14.61
CA GLY A 119 -17.61 0.63 -15.03
C GLY A 119 -18.81 1.52 -14.68
N VAL A 120 -19.70 1.07 -13.78
CA VAL A 120 -20.90 1.82 -13.36
C VAL A 120 -20.51 3.08 -12.57
N VAL A 121 -19.44 2.97 -11.79
CA VAL A 121 -18.92 4.07 -10.98
C VAL A 121 -17.65 4.60 -11.66
N PRO A 122 -17.55 5.90 -11.92
CA PRO A 122 -16.38 6.46 -12.57
C PRO A 122 -15.13 6.33 -11.69
N SER A 123 -14.02 5.93 -12.27
CA SER A 123 -12.72 5.84 -11.59
C SER A 123 -12.17 7.23 -11.22
N MET A 124 -12.48 8.25 -12.00
CA MET A 124 -12.17 9.67 -11.75
C MET A 124 -13.46 10.42 -11.45
N LEU A 125 -13.57 11.00 -10.25
CA LEU A 125 -14.73 11.81 -9.85
C LEU A 125 -14.72 13.19 -10.49
N CYS A 126 -13.52 13.76 -10.63
CA CYS A 126 -13.33 15.08 -11.22
C CYS A 126 -11.96 15.13 -11.88
N THR A 127 -11.90 15.67 -13.09
CA THR A 127 -10.66 15.99 -13.80
C THR A 127 -10.70 17.47 -14.13
N LEU A 128 -9.77 18.24 -13.59
CA LEU A 128 -9.57 19.64 -13.94
C LEU A 128 -8.54 19.74 -15.07
N ASN A 129 -8.99 20.19 -16.22
CA ASN A 129 -8.14 20.34 -17.38
C ASN A 129 -7.47 21.72 -17.37
N ILE A 130 -6.42 21.86 -16.55
CA ILE A 130 -5.64 23.10 -16.46
C ILE A 130 -4.39 22.88 -17.32
N PRO A 131 -4.06 23.76 -18.28
CA PRO A 131 -2.85 23.63 -19.08
C PRO A 131 -1.61 23.54 -18.20
N GLY A 132 -0.87 22.43 -18.32
CA GLY A 132 0.35 22.18 -17.56
C GLY A 132 0.18 21.57 -16.18
N VAL A 133 -1.05 21.34 -15.71
CA VAL A 133 -1.31 20.71 -14.40
C VAL A 133 -2.35 19.61 -14.55
N THR A 134 -1.99 18.40 -14.12
CA THR A 134 -2.90 17.26 -14.11
C THR A 134 -3.53 17.13 -12.73
N PHE A 135 -4.70 17.71 -12.53
CA PHE A 135 -5.46 17.58 -11.29
C PHE A 135 -6.67 16.68 -11.49
N ALA A 136 -6.72 15.56 -10.77
CA ALA A 136 -7.85 14.66 -10.81
C ALA A 136 -8.12 14.06 -9.42
N ILE A 137 -9.38 13.84 -9.10
CA ILE A 137 -9.79 13.14 -7.88
C ILE A 137 -10.07 11.68 -8.25
N TYR A 138 -9.17 10.80 -7.82
CA TYR A 138 -9.30 9.37 -8.04
C TYR A 138 -10.21 8.73 -6.98
N ASN A 139 -11.22 8.03 -7.44
CA ASN A 139 -12.19 7.37 -6.60
C ASN A 139 -11.69 6.00 -6.12
N SER A 140 -11.00 5.98 -4.99
CA SER A 140 -10.47 4.74 -4.40
C SER A 140 -10.85 4.61 -2.93
N PRO A 141 -11.68 3.63 -2.55
CA PRO A 141 -12.00 3.34 -1.15
C PRO A 141 -10.75 3.01 -0.32
N MET A 142 -9.76 2.38 -0.94
CA MET A 142 -8.49 2.04 -0.29
C MET A 142 -7.72 3.30 0.10
N LEU A 143 -7.55 4.25 -0.83
CA LEU A 143 -6.85 5.51 -0.55
C LEU A 143 -7.59 6.36 0.46
N LEU A 144 -8.93 6.38 0.38
CA LEU A 144 -9.78 7.08 1.36
C LEU A 144 -9.59 6.50 2.76
N SER A 145 -9.56 5.16 2.88
CA SER A 145 -9.34 4.46 4.15
C SER A 145 -7.94 4.73 4.72
N ILE A 146 -6.91 4.73 3.86
CA ILE A 146 -5.54 5.07 4.27
C ILE A 146 -5.48 6.50 4.78
N GLY A 147 -6.08 7.46 4.06
CA GLY A 147 -6.14 8.86 4.49
C GLY A 147 -6.84 9.04 5.84
N PHE A 148 -7.89 8.27 6.09
CA PHE A 148 -8.59 8.28 7.37
C PHE A 148 -7.74 7.70 8.52
N LEU A 149 -6.99 6.63 8.27
CA LEU A 149 -6.12 6.00 9.26
C LEU A 149 -4.88 6.84 9.59
N VAL A 150 -4.27 7.44 8.58
CA VAL A 150 -3.04 8.22 8.71
C VAL A 150 -3.28 9.60 9.34
N GLY A 151 -4.48 10.14 9.14
CA GLY A 151 -4.89 11.42 9.70
C GLY A 151 -4.48 12.63 8.85
N PHE A 152 -4.97 13.80 9.29
CA PHE A 152 -4.90 15.03 8.49
C PHE A 152 -3.48 15.54 8.21
N ALA A 153 -2.60 15.55 9.22
CA ALA A 153 -1.29 16.19 9.07
C ALA A 153 -0.40 15.53 8.01
N PRO A 154 -0.15 14.20 8.02
CA PRO A 154 0.63 13.55 6.97
C PRO A 154 -0.02 13.64 5.58
N VAL A 155 -1.37 13.57 5.52
CA VAL A 155 -2.09 13.70 4.25
C VAL A 155 -1.94 15.11 3.67
N ALA A 156 -1.96 16.15 4.50
CA ALA A 156 -1.73 17.52 4.07
C ALA A 156 -0.31 17.71 3.50
N PHE A 157 0.72 17.11 4.12
CA PHE A 157 2.09 17.11 3.58
C PHE A 157 2.17 16.37 2.23
N TRP A 158 1.50 15.24 2.10
CA TRP A 158 1.43 14.51 0.83
C TRP A 158 0.78 15.32 -0.27
N PHE A 159 -0.34 15.97 0.06
CA PHE A 159 -1.06 16.84 -0.89
C PHE A 159 -0.21 18.05 -1.31
N ALA A 160 0.46 18.70 -0.35
CA ALA A 160 1.38 19.80 -0.65
C ALA A 160 2.54 19.35 -1.54
N GLY A 161 3.14 18.18 -1.26
CA GLY A 161 4.17 17.59 -2.11
C GLY A 161 3.70 17.30 -3.53
N ALA A 162 2.48 16.79 -3.69
CA ALA A 162 1.89 16.54 -4.99
C ALA A 162 1.63 17.84 -5.78
N LEU A 163 1.25 18.93 -5.11
CA LEU A 163 1.07 20.24 -5.75
C LEU A 163 2.39 20.87 -6.19
N LEU A 164 3.46 20.65 -5.43
CA LEU A 164 4.80 21.19 -5.76
C LEU A 164 5.52 20.37 -6.85
N GLY A 165 5.18 19.10 -7.00
CA GLY A 165 5.81 18.18 -7.95
C GLY A 165 5.09 18.08 -9.30
N ASN A 166 3.95 18.76 -9.45
CA ASN A 166 3.15 18.78 -10.67
C ASN A 166 3.47 20.09 -11.44
#